data_f4429a9dca6c4ab17d543d4d69d87107
#
_entry.id   f4429a9dca6c4ab17d543d4d69d87107
#
_cell.length_a   1.000
_cell.length_b   1.000
_cell.length_c   1.000
_cell.angle_alpha   90.00
_cell.angle_beta   90.00
_cell.angle_gamma   90.00
#
_symmetry.space_group_name_H-M   'P 1'
#
loop_
_entity.id
_entity.type
_entity.pdbx_description
1 polymer ?
#
loop_
_entity_poly.entity_id
_entity_poly.type
_entity_poly.pdbx_seq_one_letter_code
_entity_poly.pdbx_strand_id
1 'polypeptide(L)'
;MDTIEQTLAVATEHHRAGRTAEAERLYREVLASSPGHPDALHLLGVVALQSGRPVEAADLIGQAVSGDPTSPLLHANLGHALHASGRPRDAALSFARALTLLSNEGEGWANINALAGLIRRYDDETRAAAAAVVDAGYTMGDVMRRHSLLFLLSGDLAHYETLARAVLAEPMRFSIPSIHYAFWGMAMQIFQGAVRAGDVGRFTAGDLQRFYRLMVEETIRRFQLAGRMKRALPRAEVKRIAVVTNQMLGEGHQPTVDAFDYARRMQDEFGREVVIINANAMAITGENGFVPEYTYNVTEEYQGEQTIAAYGARVRMLSFPQKRFDEEKVQAIVDGIDAFDPDVIVAFGGSNVVADLFAGVRPVVCVPTSSGLPLTLARLVLGYGEADSAAGWPADVAGRFRPFSFGWTLPQGGAARSRADFGIPDAGPEGGPLFVTVGNRLDQEAGPEFLALLDGLLDRLPDARVAFAGGVESLPGRLAGLRNAGRVQALGHVDDVRSLYRLATACLNPHRQGGGGSAAFALAEGLPVVTHAAGDVSIVAGPAFAVADDAAFVDRAVALATDAAFREQQSAAARARFTAVGDRRGSVERLLAYCREAQSA
;
A
#
# COMPACT_ATOMS: atom_id res chain seq x y z
N MET A 1 12.16 -51.33 -18.02
CA MET A 1 11.94 -50.10 -17.23
C MET A 1 13.20 -49.28 -17.14
N ASP A 2 14.36 -49.90 -16.92
CA ASP A 2 15.64 -49.17 -16.76
C ASP A 2 16.04 -48.26 -17.94
N THR A 3 15.69 -48.61 -19.19
CA THR A 3 16.14 -47.84 -20.36
C THR A 3 15.40 -46.51 -20.56
N ILE A 4 14.09 -46.46 -20.28
CA ILE A 4 13.28 -45.22 -20.41
C ILE A 4 13.67 -44.21 -19.33
N GLU A 5 13.76 -44.64 -18.08
CA GLU A 5 14.16 -43.78 -16.96
C GLU A 5 15.58 -43.24 -17.11
N GLN A 6 16.53 -44.09 -17.61
CA GLN A 6 17.89 -43.65 -17.91
C GLN A 6 17.92 -42.61 -19.04
N THR A 7 17.17 -42.84 -20.14
CA THR A 7 17.09 -41.88 -21.24
C THR A 7 16.48 -40.54 -20.77
N LEU A 8 15.42 -40.60 -19.95
CA LEU A 8 14.78 -39.41 -19.39
C LEU A 8 15.75 -38.61 -18.46
N ALA A 9 16.51 -39.32 -17.64
CA ALA A 9 17.50 -38.70 -16.77
C ALA A 9 18.59 -37.98 -17.58
N VAL A 10 19.13 -38.62 -18.61
CA VAL A 10 20.13 -38.01 -19.50
C VAL A 10 19.55 -36.82 -20.26
N ALA A 11 18.30 -36.93 -20.75
CA ALA A 11 17.61 -35.83 -21.40
C ALA A 11 17.47 -34.62 -20.48
N THR A 12 17.10 -34.85 -19.20
CA THR A 12 16.95 -33.82 -18.19
C THR A 12 18.29 -33.14 -17.86
N GLU A 13 19.38 -33.90 -17.85
CA GLU A 13 20.73 -33.36 -17.66
C GLU A 13 21.14 -32.46 -18.83
N HIS A 14 20.90 -32.87 -20.08
CA HIS A 14 21.09 -32.02 -21.25
C HIS A 14 20.25 -30.74 -21.17
N HIS A 15 18.98 -30.85 -20.78
CA HIS A 15 18.09 -29.70 -20.64
C HIS A 15 18.61 -28.68 -19.60
N ARG A 16 19.00 -29.15 -18.40
CA ARG A 16 19.61 -28.31 -17.36
C ARG A 16 20.90 -27.64 -17.80
N ALA A 17 21.67 -28.31 -18.65
CA ALA A 17 22.91 -27.77 -19.22
C ALA A 17 22.68 -26.84 -20.43
N GLY A 18 21.43 -26.52 -20.78
CA GLY A 18 21.07 -25.65 -21.91
C GLY A 18 21.23 -26.32 -23.29
N ARG A 19 21.53 -27.61 -23.35
CA ARG A 19 21.64 -28.39 -24.60
C ARG A 19 20.24 -28.85 -25.04
N THR A 20 19.43 -27.90 -25.45
CA THR A 20 18.00 -28.08 -25.72
C THR A 20 17.72 -29.03 -26.90
N ALA A 21 18.55 -29.01 -27.95
CA ALA A 21 18.37 -29.88 -29.11
C ALA A 21 18.59 -31.37 -28.76
N GLU A 22 19.60 -31.68 -27.99
CA GLU A 22 19.89 -33.03 -27.48
C GLU A 22 18.79 -33.51 -26.53
N ALA A 23 18.35 -32.63 -25.62
CA ALA A 23 17.26 -32.90 -24.70
C ALA A 23 15.97 -33.24 -25.47
N GLU A 24 15.61 -32.42 -26.46
CA GLU A 24 14.45 -32.60 -27.30
C GLU A 24 14.46 -33.96 -28.04
N ARG A 25 15.62 -34.31 -28.61
CA ARG A 25 15.78 -35.60 -29.30
C ARG A 25 15.53 -36.77 -28.34
N LEU A 26 16.11 -36.74 -27.16
CA LEU A 26 15.98 -37.79 -26.16
C LEU A 26 14.56 -37.87 -25.58
N TYR A 27 13.89 -36.76 -25.33
CA TYR A 27 12.50 -36.77 -24.90
C TYR A 27 11.58 -37.40 -25.97
N ARG A 28 11.81 -37.10 -27.26
CA ARG A 28 11.08 -37.75 -28.35
C ARG A 28 11.36 -39.24 -28.46
N GLU A 29 12.58 -39.67 -28.15
CA GLU A 29 12.93 -41.10 -28.11
C GLU A 29 12.17 -41.82 -26.97
N VAL A 30 12.05 -41.21 -25.80
CA VAL A 30 11.20 -41.72 -24.72
C VAL A 30 9.74 -41.82 -25.17
N LEU A 31 9.21 -40.77 -25.82
CA LEU A 31 7.83 -40.76 -26.30
C LEU A 31 7.57 -41.73 -27.44
N ALA A 32 8.57 -42.06 -28.25
CA ALA A 32 8.44 -43.14 -29.27
C ALA A 32 8.25 -44.51 -28.63
N SER A 33 8.84 -44.75 -27.46
CA SER A 33 8.71 -45.99 -26.70
C SER A 33 7.53 -45.99 -25.73
N SER A 34 7.14 -44.79 -25.23
CA SER A 34 6.01 -44.58 -24.30
C SER A 34 5.29 -43.28 -24.65
N PRO A 35 4.33 -43.26 -25.59
CA PRO A 35 3.72 -42.06 -26.13
C PRO A 35 2.97 -41.19 -25.10
N GLY A 36 2.54 -41.79 -24.00
CA GLY A 36 1.82 -41.09 -22.92
C GLY A 36 2.69 -40.75 -21.69
N HIS A 37 4.02 -40.86 -21.78
CA HIS A 37 4.88 -40.64 -20.61
C HIS A 37 4.79 -39.18 -20.09
N PRO A 38 4.20 -38.92 -18.90
CA PRO A 38 3.87 -37.56 -18.45
C PRO A 38 5.08 -36.62 -18.37
N ASP A 39 6.19 -37.09 -17.78
CA ASP A 39 7.39 -36.26 -17.62
C ASP A 39 8.03 -35.95 -18.97
N ALA A 40 8.07 -36.91 -19.90
CA ALA A 40 8.64 -36.67 -21.22
C ALA A 40 7.79 -35.68 -22.02
N LEU A 41 6.46 -35.78 -21.97
CA LEU A 41 5.54 -34.81 -22.58
C LEU A 41 5.71 -33.43 -21.97
N HIS A 42 5.74 -33.36 -20.66
CA HIS A 42 5.91 -32.09 -19.93
C HIS A 42 7.25 -31.43 -20.29
N LEU A 43 8.37 -32.12 -20.12
CA LEU A 43 9.70 -31.55 -20.33
C LEU A 43 9.97 -31.22 -21.81
N LEU A 44 9.44 -32.01 -22.74
CA LEU A 44 9.45 -31.65 -24.16
C LEU A 44 8.65 -30.40 -24.45
N GLY A 45 7.48 -30.25 -23.81
CA GLY A 45 6.68 -29.03 -23.89
C GLY A 45 7.40 -27.81 -23.34
N VAL A 46 8.14 -27.94 -22.22
CA VAL A 46 8.97 -26.86 -21.68
C VAL A 46 10.08 -26.46 -22.66
N VAL A 47 10.77 -27.44 -23.28
CA VAL A 47 11.77 -27.18 -24.33
C VAL A 47 11.14 -26.46 -25.53
N ALA A 48 9.95 -26.88 -25.97
CA ALA A 48 9.22 -26.24 -27.06
C ALA A 48 8.90 -24.76 -26.72
N LEU A 49 8.45 -24.50 -25.49
CA LEU A 49 8.17 -23.12 -25.03
C LEU A 49 9.42 -22.25 -25.03
N GLN A 50 10.53 -22.75 -24.48
CA GLN A 50 11.83 -22.07 -24.47
C GLN A 50 12.38 -21.82 -25.88
N SER A 51 12.00 -22.66 -26.84
CA SER A 51 12.38 -22.56 -28.24
C SER A 51 11.41 -21.70 -29.10
N GLY A 52 10.47 -20.98 -28.47
CA GLY A 52 9.53 -20.09 -29.14
C GLY A 52 8.40 -20.83 -29.90
N ARG A 53 8.06 -22.06 -29.49
CA ARG A 53 6.98 -22.91 -30.08
C ARG A 53 5.84 -23.07 -29.06
N PRO A 54 5.13 -21.98 -28.67
CA PRO A 54 4.17 -22.02 -27.56
C PRO A 54 2.93 -22.87 -27.84
N VAL A 55 2.49 -22.99 -29.09
CA VAL A 55 1.34 -23.83 -29.45
C VAL A 55 1.67 -25.33 -29.26
N GLU A 56 2.82 -25.79 -29.78
CA GLU A 56 3.33 -27.13 -29.54
C GLU A 56 3.51 -27.41 -28.04
N ALA A 57 4.04 -26.45 -27.30
CA ALA A 57 4.20 -26.57 -25.86
C ALA A 57 2.86 -26.77 -25.14
N ALA A 58 1.84 -25.98 -25.49
CA ALA A 58 0.50 -26.10 -24.90
C ALA A 58 -0.13 -27.47 -25.16
N ASP A 59 0.04 -28.01 -26.38
CA ASP A 59 -0.49 -29.33 -26.76
C ASP A 59 0.22 -30.46 -25.98
N LEU A 60 1.55 -30.41 -25.89
CA LEU A 60 2.35 -31.41 -25.18
C LEU A 60 2.08 -31.41 -23.68
N ILE A 61 2.11 -30.22 -23.05
CA ILE A 61 1.84 -30.09 -21.62
C ILE A 61 0.38 -30.40 -21.31
N GLY A 62 -0.56 -30.06 -22.21
CA GLY A 62 -1.97 -30.44 -22.09
C GLY A 62 -2.18 -31.94 -22.06
N GLN A 63 -1.42 -32.70 -22.86
CA GLN A 63 -1.42 -34.19 -22.80
C GLN A 63 -0.82 -34.67 -21.46
N ALA A 64 0.25 -34.06 -20.97
CA ALA A 64 0.82 -34.38 -19.65
C ALA A 64 -0.19 -34.16 -18.53
N VAL A 65 -0.92 -33.01 -18.53
CA VAL A 65 -2.01 -32.70 -17.58
C VAL A 65 -3.13 -33.75 -17.65
N SER A 66 -3.43 -34.29 -18.84
CA SER A 66 -4.45 -35.33 -18.98
C SER A 66 -4.02 -36.66 -18.33
N GLY A 67 -2.71 -36.92 -18.26
CA GLY A 67 -2.12 -38.06 -17.56
C GLY A 67 -2.01 -37.88 -16.05
N ASP A 68 -1.73 -36.63 -15.59
CA ASP A 68 -1.70 -36.27 -14.19
C ASP A 68 -2.39 -34.90 -13.96
N PRO A 69 -3.72 -34.91 -13.75
CA PRO A 69 -4.47 -33.67 -13.53
C PRO A 69 -4.30 -33.07 -12.13
N THR A 70 -3.55 -33.74 -11.25
CA THR A 70 -3.34 -33.30 -9.86
C THR A 70 -2.02 -32.57 -9.64
N SER A 71 -1.18 -32.45 -10.66
CA SER A 71 0.10 -31.75 -10.57
C SER A 71 -0.04 -30.24 -10.73
N PRO A 72 0.23 -29.44 -9.68
CA PRO A 72 0.21 -27.97 -9.80
C PRO A 72 1.23 -27.46 -10.82
N LEU A 73 2.39 -28.12 -10.91
CA LEU A 73 3.46 -27.76 -11.83
C LEU A 73 3.01 -27.86 -13.31
N LEU A 74 2.32 -28.96 -13.66
CA LEU A 74 1.83 -29.15 -15.02
C LEU A 74 0.81 -28.07 -15.39
N HIS A 75 -0.12 -27.77 -14.51
CA HIS A 75 -1.10 -26.70 -14.73
C HIS A 75 -0.44 -25.31 -14.83
N ALA A 76 0.56 -25.01 -14.02
CA ALA A 76 1.28 -23.74 -14.09
C ALA A 76 2.02 -23.60 -15.45
N ASN A 77 2.74 -24.63 -15.87
CA ASN A 77 3.47 -24.63 -17.14
C ASN A 77 2.54 -24.62 -18.36
N LEU A 78 1.38 -25.29 -18.27
CA LEU A 78 0.33 -25.17 -19.29
C LEU A 78 -0.18 -23.72 -19.38
N GLY A 79 -0.41 -23.07 -18.26
CA GLY A 79 -0.79 -21.66 -18.21
C GLY A 79 0.21 -20.75 -18.91
N HIS A 80 1.52 -20.95 -18.68
CA HIS A 80 2.56 -20.20 -19.38
C HIS A 80 2.58 -20.44 -20.89
N ALA A 81 2.43 -21.68 -21.32
CA ALA A 81 2.37 -22.04 -22.75
C ALA A 81 1.12 -21.45 -23.44
N LEU A 82 -0.03 -21.52 -22.78
CA LEU A 82 -1.29 -20.94 -23.27
C LEU A 82 -1.21 -19.40 -23.35
N HIS A 83 -0.61 -18.76 -22.35
CA HIS A 83 -0.38 -17.30 -22.38
C HIS A 83 0.49 -16.89 -23.58
N ALA A 84 1.61 -17.57 -23.77
CA ALA A 84 2.53 -17.33 -24.87
C ALA A 84 1.91 -17.63 -26.25
N SER A 85 0.93 -18.54 -26.32
CA SER A 85 0.17 -18.86 -27.55
C SER A 85 -1.02 -17.92 -27.84
N GLY A 86 -1.20 -16.86 -27.03
CA GLY A 86 -2.29 -15.89 -27.22
C GLY A 86 -3.67 -16.37 -26.74
N ARG A 87 -3.71 -17.32 -25.79
CA ARG A 87 -4.93 -17.86 -25.18
C ARG A 87 -5.08 -17.44 -23.72
N PRO A 88 -5.33 -16.13 -23.44
CA PRO A 88 -5.25 -15.56 -22.09
C PRO A 88 -6.27 -16.18 -21.11
N ARG A 89 -7.51 -16.45 -21.56
CA ARG A 89 -8.56 -17.05 -20.71
C ARG A 89 -8.20 -18.47 -20.30
N ASP A 90 -7.75 -19.29 -21.23
CA ASP A 90 -7.35 -20.68 -20.93
C ASP A 90 -6.11 -20.71 -20.03
N ALA A 91 -5.18 -19.75 -20.23
CA ALA A 91 -4.02 -19.59 -19.38
C ALA A 91 -4.42 -19.27 -17.93
N ALA A 92 -5.33 -18.31 -17.72
CA ALA A 92 -5.83 -17.94 -16.41
C ALA A 92 -6.53 -19.11 -15.70
N LEU A 93 -7.32 -19.91 -16.42
CA LEU A 93 -7.97 -21.11 -15.87
C LEU A 93 -6.95 -22.18 -15.48
N SER A 94 -5.88 -22.35 -16.26
CA SER A 94 -4.80 -23.29 -15.92
C SER A 94 -4.02 -22.83 -14.70
N PHE A 95 -3.69 -21.54 -14.60
CA PHE A 95 -3.09 -20.95 -13.38
C PHE A 95 -4.01 -21.10 -12.17
N ALA A 96 -5.32 -20.90 -12.32
CA ALA A 96 -6.29 -21.10 -11.25
C ALA A 96 -6.35 -22.56 -10.75
N ARG A 97 -6.23 -23.53 -11.65
CA ARG A 97 -6.11 -24.95 -11.27
C ARG A 97 -4.85 -25.23 -10.46
N ALA A 98 -3.68 -24.75 -10.94
CA ALA A 98 -2.42 -24.87 -10.21
C ALA A 98 -2.53 -24.25 -8.81
N LEU A 99 -3.09 -23.06 -8.73
CA LEU A 99 -3.27 -22.30 -7.50
C LEU A 99 -4.22 -23.02 -6.52
N THR A 100 -5.30 -23.62 -7.00
CA THR A 100 -6.22 -24.42 -6.19
C THR A 100 -5.51 -25.63 -5.58
N LEU A 101 -4.74 -26.36 -6.36
CA LEU A 101 -4.00 -27.53 -5.90
C LEU A 101 -2.98 -27.16 -4.84
N LEU A 102 -2.13 -26.14 -5.09
CA LEU A 102 -1.17 -25.63 -4.11
C LEU A 102 -1.84 -25.15 -2.82
N SER A 103 -2.97 -24.45 -2.94
CA SER A 103 -3.70 -23.95 -1.77
C SER A 103 -4.25 -25.09 -0.90
N ASN A 104 -4.69 -26.19 -1.52
CA ASN A 104 -5.17 -27.38 -0.82
C ASN A 104 -4.04 -28.18 -0.15
N GLU A 105 -2.82 -28.14 -0.69
CA GLU A 105 -1.64 -28.74 -0.06
C GLU A 105 -1.17 -27.98 1.19
N GLY A 106 -1.53 -26.71 1.30
CA GLY A 106 -1.16 -25.87 2.43
C GLY A 106 0.28 -25.35 2.43
N GLU A 107 1.00 -25.58 1.33
CA GLU A 107 2.42 -25.21 1.14
C GLU A 107 2.58 -24.30 -0.10
N GLY A 108 3.78 -23.78 -0.32
CA GLY A 108 4.12 -23.10 -1.57
C GLY A 108 3.64 -21.65 -1.71
N TRP A 109 3.61 -20.88 -0.63
CA TRP A 109 3.13 -19.48 -0.61
C TRP A 109 3.73 -18.59 -1.70
N ALA A 110 5.03 -18.70 -1.97
CA ALA A 110 5.68 -17.92 -3.02
C ALA A 110 5.07 -18.22 -4.40
N ASN A 111 4.76 -19.50 -4.66
CA ASN A 111 4.14 -19.93 -5.91
C ASN A 111 2.68 -19.47 -5.99
N ILE A 112 1.94 -19.51 -4.89
CA ILE A 112 0.55 -19.01 -4.80
C ILE A 112 0.52 -17.52 -5.15
N ASN A 113 1.38 -16.71 -4.55
CA ASN A 113 1.45 -15.27 -4.82
C ASN A 113 1.86 -14.98 -6.27
N ALA A 114 2.82 -15.74 -6.82
CA ALA A 114 3.27 -15.58 -8.21
C ALA A 114 2.14 -15.88 -9.19
N LEU A 115 1.43 -17.01 -9.02
CA LEU A 115 0.31 -17.39 -9.88
C LEU A 115 -0.88 -16.42 -9.78
N ALA A 116 -1.21 -15.99 -8.57
CA ALA A 116 -2.24 -14.97 -8.36
C ALA A 116 -1.87 -13.66 -9.05
N GLY A 117 -0.59 -13.26 -8.98
CA GLY A 117 -0.05 -12.10 -9.68
C GLY A 117 -0.17 -12.19 -11.20
N LEU A 118 0.00 -13.38 -11.78
CA LEU A 118 -0.21 -13.61 -13.21
C LEU A 118 -1.69 -13.46 -13.59
N ILE A 119 -2.60 -14.08 -12.82
CA ILE A 119 -4.05 -14.01 -13.07
C ILE A 119 -4.55 -12.55 -13.00
N ARG A 120 -4.04 -11.75 -12.08
CA ARG A 120 -4.43 -10.35 -11.91
C ARG A 120 -4.12 -9.44 -13.12
N ARG A 121 -3.27 -9.87 -14.04
CA ARG A 121 -2.94 -9.11 -15.26
C ARG A 121 -4.00 -9.23 -16.36
N TYR A 122 -4.95 -10.16 -16.23
CA TYR A 122 -6.03 -10.34 -17.16
C TYR A 122 -7.22 -9.41 -16.84
N ASP A 123 -8.16 -9.32 -17.78
CA ASP A 123 -9.40 -8.55 -17.62
C ASP A 123 -10.30 -9.12 -16.50
N ASP A 124 -11.27 -8.33 -16.07
CA ASP A 124 -12.13 -8.66 -14.94
C ASP A 124 -12.97 -9.91 -15.17
N GLU A 125 -13.42 -10.17 -16.42
CA GLU A 125 -14.21 -11.38 -16.75
C GLU A 125 -13.34 -12.64 -16.61
N THR A 126 -12.13 -12.59 -17.14
CA THR A 126 -11.16 -13.68 -17.05
C THR A 126 -10.75 -13.94 -15.59
N ARG A 127 -10.54 -12.87 -14.79
CA ARG A 127 -10.24 -12.96 -13.36
C ARG A 127 -11.38 -13.59 -12.57
N ALA A 128 -12.62 -13.18 -12.85
CA ALA A 128 -13.81 -13.77 -12.21
C ALA A 128 -13.97 -15.25 -12.54
N ALA A 129 -13.71 -15.65 -13.78
CA ALA A 129 -13.72 -17.06 -14.19
C ALA A 129 -12.64 -17.88 -13.46
N ALA A 130 -11.44 -17.34 -13.31
CA ALA A 130 -10.35 -17.97 -12.57
C ALA A 130 -10.69 -18.10 -11.08
N ALA A 131 -11.26 -17.07 -10.47
CA ALA A 131 -11.73 -17.10 -9.08
C ALA A 131 -12.80 -18.17 -8.86
N ALA A 132 -13.75 -18.32 -9.79
CA ALA A 132 -14.77 -19.38 -9.73
C ALA A 132 -14.16 -20.80 -9.76
N VAL A 133 -13.10 -21.03 -10.54
CA VAL A 133 -12.37 -22.31 -10.55
C VAL A 133 -11.72 -22.57 -9.19
N VAL A 134 -11.08 -21.56 -8.60
CA VAL A 134 -10.47 -21.67 -7.26
C VAL A 134 -11.56 -21.95 -6.22
N ASP A 135 -12.65 -21.22 -6.23
CA ASP A 135 -13.74 -21.38 -5.26
C ASP A 135 -14.36 -22.77 -5.29
N ALA A 136 -14.63 -23.29 -6.49
CA ALA A 136 -15.20 -24.62 -6.68
C ALA A 136 -14.26 -25.76 -6.28
N GLY A 137 -12.94 -25.56 -6.45
CA GLY A 137 -11.93 -26.58 -6.16
C GLY A 137 -11.31 -26.49 -4.76
N TYR A 138 -11.61 -25.45 -3.98
CA TYR A 138 -11.01 -25.25 -2.66
C TYR A 138 -11.66 -26.18 -1.63
N THR A 139 -10.87 -27.09 -1.05
CA THR A 139 -11.35 -28.11 -0.11
C THR A 139 -10.94 -27.88 1.34
N MET A 140 -9.99 -26.97 1.59
CA MET A 140 -9.54 -26.65 2.94
C MET A 140 -10.58 -25.82 3.70
N GLY A 141 -10.74 -26.10 5.00
CA GLY A 141 -11.64 -25.35 5.88
C GLY A 141 -11.12 -23.97 6.31
N ASP A 142 -10.03 -23.48 5.74
CA ASP A 142 -9.43 -22.20 6.09
C ASP A 142 -10.14 -21.04 5.38
N VAL A 143 -11.06 -20.43 6.09
CA VAL A 143 -11.86 -19.31 5.59
C VAL A 143 -11.00 -18.06 5.29
N MET A 144 -9.92 -17.84 6.05
CA MET A 144 -9.04 -16.69 5.81
C MET A 144 -8.31 -16.82 4.49
N ARG A 145 -7.70 -17.97 4.23
CA ARG A 145 -7.00 -18.27 2.99
C ARG A 145 -7.94 -18.23 1.79
N ARG A 146 -9.07 -18.91 1.89
CA ARG A 146 -10.05 -18.98 0.79
C ARG A 146 -10.50 -17.59 0.38
N HIS A 147 -11.03 -16.80 1.29
CA HIS A 147 -11.64 -15.53 0.94
C HIS A 147 -10.64 -14.42 0.64
N SER A 148 -9.46 -14.40 1.27
CA SER A 148 -8.40 -13.48 0.87
C SER A 148 -7.90 -13.77 -0.55
N LEU A 149 -7.74 -15.05 -0.91
CA LEU A 149 -7.35 -15.46 -2.26
C LEU A 149 -8.41 -15.10 -3.30
N LEU A 150 -9.68 -15.39 -3.03
CA LEU A 150 -10.79 -15.07 -3.93
C LEU A 150 -10.90 -13.56 -4.15
N PHE A 151 -10.73 -12.76 -3.09
CA PHE A 151 -10.66 -11.30 -3.23
C PHE A 151 -9.47 -10.88 -4.10
N LEU A 152 -8.28 -11.43 -3.84
CA LEU A 152 -7.08 -11.11 -4.61
C LEU A 152 -7.30 -11.33 -6.11
N LEU A 153 -8.00 -12.38 -6.50
CA LEU A 153 -8.27 -12.72 -7.90
C LEU A 153 -9.40 -11.87 -8.50
N SER A 154 -10.53 -11.76 -7.83
CA SER A 154 -11.75 -11.13 -8.37
C SER A 154 -11.85 -9.63 -8.11
N GLY A 155 -11.27 -9.14 -7.00
CA GLY A 155 -11.51 -7.79 -6.49
C GLY A 155 -12.89 -7.61 -5.84
N ASP A 156 -13.67 -8.70 -5.63
CA ASP A 156 -15.01 -8.62 -5.05
C ASP A 156 -14.95 -8.49 -3.51
N LEU A 157 -15.39 -7.35 -3.01
CA LEU A 157 -15.45 -7.05 -1.57
C LEU A 157 -16.29 -8.03 -0.75
N ALA A 158 -17.23 -8.75 -1.36
CA ALA A 158 -18.04 -9.75 -0.67
C ALA A 158 -17.18 -10.82 0.00
N HIS A 159 -16.00 -11.08 -0.53
CA HIS A 159 -15.05 -12.02 0.09
C HIS A 159 -14.46 -11.46 1.40
N TYR A 160 -14.10 -10.18 1.47
CA TYR A 160 -13.65 -9.57 2.71
C TYR A 160 -14.78 -9.45 3.74
N GLU A 161 -16.00 -9.12 3.29
CA GLU A 161 -17.16 -9.11 4.17
C GLU A 161 -17.41 -10.51 4.75
N THR A 162 -17.30 -11.56 3.94
CA THR A 162 -17.46 -12.96 4.38
C THR A 162 -16.39 -13.34 5.39
N LEU A 163 -15.12 -13.00 5.13
CA LEU A 163 -14.01 -13.24 6.05
C LEU A 163 -14.22 -12.53 7.37
N ALA A 164 -14.53 -11.23 7.34
CA ALA A 164 -14.76 -10.44 8.54
C ALA A 164 -15.93 -11.00 9.36
N ARG A 165 -17.04 -11.38 8.71
CA ARG A 165 -18.20 -12.00 9.38
C ARG A 165 -17.87 -13.34 10.00
N ALA A 166 -17.04 -14.17 9.36
CA ALA A 166 -16.62 -15.45 9.94
C ALA A 166 -15.81 -15.25 11.22
N VAL A 167 -14.89 -14.27 11.24
CA VAL A 167 -14.14 -13.93 12.46
C VAL A 167 -15.06 -13.34 13.53
N LEU A 168 -16.00 -12.47 13.16
CA LEU A 168 -16.97 -11.87 14.07
C LEU A 168 -17.91 -12.91 14.70
N ALA A 169 -18.32 -13.93 13.93
CA ALA A 169 -19.23 -14.97 14.42
C ALA A 169 -18.55 -15.97 15.37
N GLU A 170 -17.31 -16.33 15.08
CA GLU A 170 -16.58 -17.38 15.83
C GLU A 170 -15.14 -16.95 16.14
N PRO A 171 -14.91 -15.84 16.89
CA PRO A 171 -13.56 -15.31 17.12
C PRO A 171 -12.62 -16.29 17.82
N MET A 172 -13.16 -17.20 18.61
CA MET A 172 -12.39 -18.21 19.35
C MET A 172 -11.73 -19.27 18.45
N ARG A 173 -12.15 -19.40 17.21
CA ARG A 173 -11.50 -20.29 16.22
C ARG A 173 -10.15 -19.76 15.74
N PHE A 174 -9.87 -18.49 15.95
CA PHE A 174 -8.70 -17.80 15.44
C PHE A 174 -7.82 -17.31 16.59
N SER A 175 -6.51 -17.42 16.47
CA SER A 175 -5.58 -16.81 17.42
C SER A 175 -5.56 -15.29 17.27
N ILE A 176 -5.15 -14.56 18.31
CA ILE A 176 -4.99 -13.09 18.21
C ILE A 176 -4.01 -12.72 17.11
N PRO A 177 -2.82 -13.35 16.98
CA PRO A 177 -1.94 -13.09 15.86
C PRO A 177 -2.59 -13.31 14.48
N SER A 178 -3.41 -14.35 14.32
CA SER A 178 -4.11 -14.61 13.04
C SER A 178 -5.16 -13.54 12.73
N ILE A 179 -5.93 -13.10 13.72
CA ILE A 179 -6.90 -12.01 13.57
C ILE A 179 -6.19 -10.71 13.20
N HIS A 180 -5.09 -10.40 13.88
CA HIS A 180 -4.27 -9.24 13.64
C HIS A 180 -3.66 -9.25 12.22
N TYR A 181 -3.12 -10.40 11.79
CA TYR A 181 -2.57 -10.57 10.46
C TYR A 181 -3.63 -10.39 9.37
N ALA A 182 -4.81 -11.01 9.54
CA ALA A 182 -5.93 -10.87 8.60
C ALA A 182 -6.42 -9.41 8.49
N PHE A 183 -6.53 -8.71 9.65
CA PHE A 183 -6.88 -7.30 9.67
C PHE A 183 -5.90 -6.45 8.82
N TRP A 184 -4.61 -6.59 9.06
CA TRP A 184 -3.61 -5.84 8.31
C TRP A 184 -3.55 -6.25 6.83
N GLY A 185 -3.83 -7.51 6.51
CA GLY A 185 -3.95 -7.99 5.14
C GLY A 185 -5.05 -7.29 4.35
N MET A 186 -6.23 -7.21 4.93
CA MET A 186 -7.34 -6.47 4.35
C MET A 186 -7.04 -4.97 4.24
N ALA A 187 -6.52 -4.36 5.30
CA ALA A 187 -6.16 -2.95 5.32
C ALA A 187 -5.10 -2.60 4.26
N MET A 188 -4.08 -3.45 4.08
CA MET A 188 -3.05 -3.25 3.08
C MET A 188 -3.60 -3.32 1.66
N GLN A 189 -4.45 -4.26 1.35
CA GLN A 189 -5.01 -4.39 0.00
C GLN A 189 -5.95 -3.21 -0.33
N ILE A 190 -6.70 -2.71 0.65
CA ILE A 190 -7.51 -1.49 0.50
C ILE A 190 -6.57 -0.30 0.23
N PHE A 191 -5.52 -0.15 1.03
CA PHE A 191 -4.57 0.96 0.91
C PHE A 191 -3.79 0.94 -0.42
N GLN A 192 -3.51 -0.25 -0.97
CA GLN A 192 -2.86 -0.40 -2.27
C GLN A 192 -3.80 -0.18 -3.47
N GLY A 193 -5.05 0.20 -3.23
CA GLY A 193 -6.01 0.49 -4.29
C GLY A 193 -6.59 -0.75 -4.98
N ALA A 194 -6.49 -1.93 -4.35
CA ALA A 194 -7.16 -3.15 -4.85
C ALA A 194 -8.70 -3.05 -4.75
N VAL A 195 -9.19 -2.12 -3.95
CA VAL A 195 -10.60 -1.81 -3.74
C VAL A 195 -10.95 -0.50 -4.43
N ARG A 196 -12.09 -0.42 -5.10
CA ARG A 196 -12.57 0.81 -5.75
C ARG A 196 -12.82 1.89 -4.70
N ALA A 197 -12.49 3.14 -5.02
CA ALA A 197 -12.62 4.27 -4.10
C ALA A 197 -14.05 4.41 -3.52
N GLY A 198 -15.10 4.16 -4.31
CA GLY A 198 -16.49 4.19 -3.85
C GLY A 198 -16.88 3.08 -2.88
N ASP A 199 -16.15 1.97 -2.87
CA ASP A 199 -16.41 0.83 -2.00
C ASP A 199 -15.64 0.90 -0.68
N VAL A 200 -14.53 1.63 -0.63
CA VAL A 200 -13.68 1.77 0.56
C VAL A 200 -14.49 2.31 1.74
N GLY A 201 -15.28 3.37 1.53
CA GLY A 201 -16.11 3.96 2.57
C GLY A 201 -17.17 2.99 3.11
N ARG A 202 -17.82 2.24 2.23
CA ARG A 202 -18.81 1.21 2.60
C ARG A 202 -18.18 0.09 3.42
N PHE A 203 -17.04 -0.42 2.99
CA PHE A 203 -16.35 -1.50 3.66
C PHE A 203 -15.80 -1.07 5.03
N THR A 204 -15.17 0.10 5.14
CA THR A 204 -14.62 0.63 6.39
C THR A 204 -15.70 1.04 7.40
N ALA A 205 -16.85 1.51 6.94
CA ALA A 205 -17.99 1.83 7.80
C ALA A 205 -18.75 0.59 8.32
N GLY A 206 -18.53 -0.57 7.68
CA GLY A 206 -19.20 -1.82 8.01
C GLY A 206 -18.36 -2.79 8.83
N ASP A 207 -18.16 -3.99 8.28
CA ASP A 207 -17.59 -5.14 8.99
C ASP A 207 -16.10 -4.93 9.37
N LEU A 208 -15.31 -4.14 8.61
CA LEU A 208 -13.92 -3.89 8.98
C LEU A 208 -13.79 -3.11 10.30
N GLN A 209 -14.66 -2.14 10.55
CA GLN A 209 -14.67 -1.41 11.81
C GLN A 209 -15.09 -2.30 12.99
N ARG A 210 -16.12 -3.16 12.77
CA ARG A 210 -16.52 -4.15 13.78
C ARG A 210 -15.39 -5.17 14.02
N PHE A 211 -14.73 -5.59 12.96
CA PHE A 211 -13.60 -6.49 13.02
C PHE A 211 -12.42 -5.87 13.81
N TYR A 212 -12.09 -4.61 13.52
CA TYR A 212 -11.06 -3.88 14.28
C TYR A 212 -11.38 -3.80 15.78
N ARG A 213 -12.61 -3.40 16.11
CA ARG A 213 -13.08 -3.34 17.52
C ARG A 213 -12.97 -4.72 18.20
N LEU A 214 -13.46 -5.76 17.55
CA LEU A 214 -13.34 -7.13 18.06
C LEU A 214 -11.89 -7.52 18.31
N MET A 215 -10.99 -7.23 17.39
CA MET A 215 -9.56 -7.53 17.55
C MET A 215 -8.98 -6.88 18.80
N VAL A 216 -9.27 -5.59 19.04
CA VAL A 216 -8.81 -4.88 20.23
C VAL A 216 -9.42 -5.49 21.51
N GLU A 217 -10.73 -5.68 21.55
CA GLU A 217 -11.45 -6.22 22.70
C GLU A 217 -11.01 -7.65 23.04
N GLU A 218 -10.85 -8.51 22.03
CA GLU A 218 -10.37 -9.89 22.21
C GLU A 218 -8.91 -9.93 22.67
N THR A 219 -8.06 -9.01 22.20
CA THR A 219 -6.68 -8.88 22.69
C THR A 219 -6.67 -8.52 24.18
N ILE A 220 -7.44 -7.52 24.60
CA ILE A 220 -7.57 -7.13 26.02
C ILE A 220 -8.05 -8.31 26.86
N ARG A 221 -9.07 -9.02 26.40
CA ARG A 221 -9.70 -10.11 27.12
C ARG A 221 -8.77 -11.33 27.26
N ARG A 222 -8.20 -11.80 26.14
CA ARG A 222 -7.41 -13.04 26.10
C ARG A 222 -6.04 -12.89 26.74
N PHE A 223 -5.42 -11.71 26.63
CA PHE A 223 -4.14 -11.42 27.27
C PHE A 223 -4.30 -10.80 28.66
N GLN A 224 -5.53 -10.77 29.19
CA GLN A 224 -5.88 -10.32 30.56
C GLN A 224 -5.34 -8.90 30.87
N LEU A 225 -5.33 -8.01 29.87
CA LEU A 225 -4.71 -6.69 29.99
C LEU A 225 -5.48 -5.75 30.92
N ALA A 226 -6.81 -5.90 31.04
CA ALA A 226 -7.66 -5.00 31.83
C ALA A 226 -7.23 -4.89 33.32
N GLY A 227 -6.70 -5.98 33.89
CA GLY A 227 -6.19 -5.99 35.27
C GLY A 227 -4.74 -5.53 35.42
N ARG A 228 -4.02 -5.34 34.31
CA ARG A 228 -2.59 -4.99 34.28
C ARG A 228 -2.35 -3.53 33.94
N MET A 229 -3.11 -2.98 32.97
CA MET A 229 -2.96 -1.58 32.52
C MET A 229 -3.33 -0.60 33.62
N LYS A 230 -2.45 0.37 33.86
CA LYS A 230 -2.69 1.44 34.83
C LYS A 230 -3.71 2.43 34.27
N ARG A 231 -4.70 2.75 35.09
CA ARG A 231 -5.65 3.82 34.78
C ARG A 231 -4.98 5.19 34.95
N ALA A 232 -5.23 6.10 34.03
CA ALA A 232 -4.75 7.46 34.17
C ALA A 232 -5.34 8.11 35.43
N LEU A 233 -4.50 8.78 36.20
CA LEU A 233 -4.95 9.63 37.30
C LEU A 233 -5.30 11.00 36.74
N PRO A 234 -6.41 11.63 37.18
CA PRO A 234 -6.74 13.00 36.79
C PRO A 234 -5.60 13.96 37.22
N ARG A 235 -5.06 14.71 36.26
CA ARG A 235 -4.05 15.76 36.50
C ARG A 235 -4.57 17.10 35.98
N ALA A 236 -4.18 18.18 36.63
CA ALA A 236 -4.62 19.54 36.23
C ALA A 236 -4.13 19.94 34.83
N GLU A 237 -3.00 19.38 34.40
CA GLU A 237 -2.39 19.65 33.12
C GLU A 237 -1.90 18.36 32.46
N VAL A 238 -1.95 18.33 31.12
CA VAL A 238 -1.30 17.30 30.31
C VAL A 238 0.20 17.59 30.26
N LYS A 239 1.00 16.84 31.02
CA LYS A 239 2.46 17.00 31.07
C LYS A 239 3.18 15.88 30.32
N ARG A 240 2.72 14.64 30.47
CA ARG A 240 3.37 13.44 29.95
C ARG A 240 2.56 12.89 28.79
N ILE A 241 3.15 12.77 27.63
CA ILE A 241 2.49 12.35 26.39
C ILE A 241 3.26 11.18 25.79
N ALA A 242 2.59 10.06 25.57
CA ALA A 242 3.10 8.97 24.77
C ALA A 242 2.59 9.10 23.33
N VAL A 243 3.50 9.29 22.38
CA VAL A 243 3.20 9.24 20.94
C VAL A 243 3.41 7.80 20.49
N VAL A 244 2.32 7.09 20.19
CA VAL A 244 2.35 5.67 19.82
C VAL A 244 2.22 5.53 18.31
N THR A 245 3.17 4.82 17.68
CA THR A 245 3.19 4.54 16.24
C THR A 245 3.15 3.04 15.99
N ASN A 246 2.50 2.62 14.89
CA ASN A 246 2.49 1.21 14.46
C ASN A 246 3.86 0.76 13.95
N GLN A 247 4.58 1.67 13.30
CA GLN A 247 5.92 1.45 12.73
C GLN A 247 6.64 2.79 12.57
N MET A 248 7.95 2.73 12.52
CA MET A 248 8.79 3.85 12.10
C MET A 248 9.71 3.37 10.98
N LEU A 249 9.81 4.17 9.93
CA LEU A 249 10.67 3.96 8.78
C LEU A 249 11.67 5.11 8.69
N GLY A 250 12.60 5.06 7.73
CA GLY A 250 13.64 6.08 7.57
C GLY A 250 13.12 7.47 7.16
N GLU A 251 14.05 8.34 6.83
CA GLU A 251 13.83 9.78 6.53
C GLU A 251 12.85 10.06 5.38
N GLY A 252 12.68 9.12 4.46
CA GLY A 252 11.70 9.24 3.35
C GLY A 252 10.25 8.97 3.76
N HIS A 253 9.98 8.57 5.01
CA HIS A 253 8.64 8.23 5.48
C HIS A 253 8.02 9.38 6.27
N GLN A 254 7.13 10.13 5.62
CA GLN A 254 6.52 11.32 6.19
C GLN A 254 5.88 11.11 7.59
N PRO A 255 5.12 10.04 7.86
CA PRO A 255 4.59 9.79 9.21
C PRO A 255 5.67 9.65 10.28
N THR A 256 6.84 9.07 9.95
CA THR A 256 7.99 9.00 10.87
C THR A 256 8.54 10.40 11.16
N VAL A 257 8.79 11.19 10.12
CA VAL A 257 9.26 12.58 10.24
C VAL A 257 8.28 13.41 11.10
N ASP A 258 6.99 13.28 10.81
CA ASP A 258 5.95 14.01 11.54
C ASP A 258 5.89 13.62 13.02
N ALA A 259 5.98 12.34 13.35
CA ALA A 259 5.98 11.87 14.73
C ALA A 259 7.15 12.48 15.54
N PHE A 260 8.36 12.53 14.95
CA PHE A 260 9.52 13.17 15.59
C PHE A 260 9.35 14.68 15.72
N ASP A 261 8.89 15.37 14.67
CA ASP A 261 8.74 16.82 14.70
C ASP A 261 7.66 17.27 15.69
N TYR A 262 6.53 16.55 15.75
CA TYR A 262 5.49 16.81 16.76
C TYR A 262 6.01 16.57 18.18
N ALA A 263 6.69 15.45 18.41
CA ALA A 263 7.26 15.13 19.72
C ALA A 263 8.27 16.19 20.16
N ARG A 264 9.22 16.55 19.29
CA ARG A 264 10.19 17.61 19.55
C ARG A 264 9.54 18.93 19.92
N ARG A 265 8.56 19.40 19.12
CA ARG A 265 7.88 20.67 19.37
C ARG A 265 7.10 20.65 20.67
N MET A 266 6.42 19.55 21.00
CA MET A 266 5.76 19.40 22.29
C MET A 266 6.74 19.54 23.47
N GLN A 267 7.98 19.02 23.31
CA GLN A 267 9.04 19.17 24.33
C GLN A 267 9.61 20.59 24.35
N ASP A 268 10.15 21.05 23.24
CA ASP A 268 11.01 22.24 23.18
C ASP A 268 10.21 23.55 23.23
N GLU A 269 9.01 23.56 22.60
CA GLU A 269 8.20 24.77 22.49
C GLU A 269 7.09 24.85 23.55
N PHE A 270 6.63 23.67 24.05
CA PHE A 270 5.49 23.60 24.98
C PHE A 270 5.82 22.93 26.33
N GLY A 271 7.08 22.54 26.57
CA GLY A 271 7.55 22.02 27.85
C GLY A 271 6.91 20.72 28.30
N ARG A 272 6.54 19.84 27.35
CA ARG A 272 5.95 18.53 27.66
C ARG A 272 7.04 17.45 27.79
N GLU A 273 6.81 16.48 28.65
CA GLU A 273 7.61 15.24 28.68
C GLU A 273 7.01 14.29 27.66
N VAL A 274 7.78 13.93 26.63
CA VAL A 274 7.28 13.11 25.52
C VAL A 274 8.13 11.87 25.36
N VAL A 275 7.49 10.73 25.10
CA VAL A 275 8.12 9.49 24.64
C VAL A 275 7.46 9.05 23.35
N ILE A 276 8.25 8.61 22.38
CA ILE A 276 7.74 7.89 21.22
C ILE A 276 7.76 6.40 21.53
N ILE A 277 6.63 5.75 21.35
CA ILE A 277 6.48 4.31 21.44
C ILE A 277 6.35 3.75 20.03
N ASN A 278 7.43 3.20 19.51
CA ASN A 278 7.40 2.47 18.25
C ASN A 278 7.01 1.02 18.52
N ALA A 279 5.74 0.72 18.34
CA ALA A 279 5.19 -0.60 18.66
C ALA A 279 5.68 -1.69 17.71
N ASN A 280 6.10 -1.35 16.48
CA ASN A 280 6.38 -2.30 15.40
C ASN A 280 5.30 -3.39 15.31
N ALA A 281 4.03 -2.95 15.42
CA ALA A 281 2.86 -3.83 15.51
C ALA A 281 2.27 -4.16 14.13
N MET A 282 3.01 -3.94 13.05
CA MET A 282 2.59 -4.33 11.72
C MET A 282 2.79 -5.83 11.52
N ALA A 283 2.00 -6.41 10.63
CA ALA A 283 2.05 -7.84 10.34
C ALA A 283 3.40 -8.28 9.76
N ILE A 284 3.82 -9.48 10.11
CA ILE A 284 5.02 -10.14 9.58
C ILE A 284 4.65 -11.42 8.83
N THR A 285 5.50 -11.83 7.90
CA THR A 285 5.36 -13.06 7.10
C THR A 285 5.24 -14.30 7.99
N GLY A 286 4.51 -15.31 7.51
CA GLY A 286 4.41 -16.62 8.17
C GLY A 286 3.24 -16.76 9.16
N GLU A 287 2.38 -15.75 9.26
CA GLU A 287 1.16 -15.80 10.06
C GLU A 287 -0.05 -16.23 9.23
N ASN A 288 -0.24 -17.52 9.14
CA ASN A 288 -1.50 -18.19 8.77
C ASN A 288 -2.40 -17.62 7.64
N GLY A 289 -2.21 -18.14 6.46
CA GLY A 289 -3.34 -18.35 5.56
C GLY A 289 -3.90 -17.14 4.82
N PHE A 290 -3.48 -15.91 5.08
CA PHE A 290 -3.94 -14.76 4.31
C PHE A 290 -3.11 -14.59 3.02
N VAL A 291 -3.76 -14.32 1.89
CA VAL A 291 -3.12 -14.13 0.57
C VAL A 291 -3.39 -12.70 0.08
N PRO A 292 -2.42 -11.96 -0.44
CA PRO A 292 -1.01 -12.31 -0.56
C PRO A 292 -0.31 -12.29 0.80
N GLU A 293 0.72 -13.11 0.90
CA GLU A 293 1.65 -13.03 2.03
C GLU A 293 2.42 -11.71 1.95
N TYR A 294 2.55 -11.02 3.06
CA TYR A 294 3.28 -9.76 3.10
C TYR A 294 3.93 -9.54 4.46
N THR A 295 5.00 -8.76 4.43
CA THR A 295 5.68 -8.25 5.62
C THR A 295 5.84 -6.75 5.48
N TYR A 296 5.47 -6.01 6.50
CA TYR A 296 5.73 -4.58 6.54
C TYR A 296 7.21 -4.33 6.81
N ASN A 297 7.78 -3.37 6.12
CA ASN A 297 9.15 -2.94 6.35
C ASN A 297 9.29 -2.32 7.74
N VAL A 298 10.42 -2.58 8.37
CA VAL A 298 10.86 -1.93 9.59
C VAL A 298 12.30 -1.47 9.43
N THR A 299 12.69 -0.50 10.22
CA THR A 299 14.07 -0.03 10.31
C THR A 299 14.73 -0.62 11.56
N GLU A 300 15.82 -1.35 11.39
CA GLU A 300 16.61 -1.91 12.49
C GLU A 300 17.32 -0.83 13.33
N GLU A 301 17.43 0.36 12.78
CA GLU A 301 18.02 1.54 13.41
C GLU A 301 17.34 1.93 14.73
N TYR A 302 16.03 1.63 14.86
CA TYR A 302 15.24 1.97 16.03
C TYR A 302 14.94 0.71 16.84
N GLN A 303 15.82 0.36 17.79
CA GLN A 303 15.61 -0.79 18.67
C GLN A 303 15.85 -0.46 20.15
N GLY A 304 14.97 -0.97 21.02
CA GLY A 304 15.07 -0.81 22.47
C GLY A 304 14.79 0.63 22.94
N GLU A 305 15.26 0.95 24.14
CA GLU A 305 15.14 2.29 24.70
C GLU A 305 16.35 3.15 24.32
N GLN A 306 16.10 4.29 23.70
CA GLN A 306 17.16 5.19 23.25
C GLN A 306 16.64 6.64 23.15
N THR A 307 17.58 7.60 23.14
CA THR A 307 17.28 8.97 22.76
C THR A 307 17.72 9.17 21.32
N ILE A 308 16.76 9.33 20.44
CA ILE A 308 17.01 9.52 19.01
C ILE A 308 17.31 10.98 18.73
N ALA A 309 18.41 11.24 18.03
CA ALA A 309 18.73 12.53 17.45
C ALA A 309 18.50 12.49 15.94
N ALA A 310 17.28 12.72 15.51
CA ALA A 310 16.87 12.68 14.10
C ALA A 310 15.91 13.83 13.80
N TYR A 311 15.89 14.28 12.56
CA TYR A 311 14.99 15.35 12.08
C TYR A 311 15.05 16.64 12.92
N GLY A 312 16.23 16.96 13.48
CA GLY A 312 16.38 18.09 14.40
C GLY A 312 15.76 17.89 15.80
N ALA A 313 15.32 16.65 16.11
CA ALA A 313 14.76 16.28 17.38
C ALA A 313 15.77 15.54 18.27
N ARG A 314 15.59 15.66 19.60
CA ARG A 314 16.15 14.72 20.59
C ARG A 314 14.99 14.22 21.43
N VAL A 315 14.47 13.05 21.09
CA VAL A 315 13.28 12.49 21.73
C VAL A 315 13.60 11.10 22.28
N ARG A 316 13.15 10.84 23.50
CA ARG A 316 13.17 9.50 24.08
C ARG A 316 12.25 8.61 23.27
N MET A 317 12.73 7.46 22.83
CA MET A 317 11.95 6.47 22.13
C MET A 317 12.11 5.11 22.81
N LEU A 318 11.01 4.38 22.87
CA LEU A 318 10.95 2.98 23.24
C LEU A 318 10.45 2.20 22.02
N SER A 319 11.33 1.42 21.41
CA SER A 319 11.03 0.67 20.21
C SER A 319 11.03 -0.83 20.50
N PHE A 320 9.97 -1.50 20.09
CA PHE A 320 9.79 -2.93 20.28
C PHE A 320 10.20 -3.68 19.01
N PRO A 321 10.79 -4.90 19.16
CA PRO A 321 11.21 -5.67 17.99
C PRO A 321 10.01 -6.05 17.12
N GLN A 322 10.24 -6.16 15.81
CA GLN A 322 9.26 -6.71 14.90
C GLN A 322 9.12 -8.21 15.17
N LYS A 323 8.07 -8.56 15.89
CA LYS A 323 7.70 -9.92 16.23
C LYS A 323 6.20 -10.10 15.97
N ARG A 324 5.77 -11.35 15.99
CA ARG A 324 4.38 -11.75 16.03
C ARG A 324 3.62 -10.95 17.10
N PHE A 325 2.39 -10.56 16.80
CA PHE A 325 1.51 -9.81 17.71
C PHE A 325 0.87 -10.76 18.74
N ASP A 326 1.72 -11.36 19.59
CA ASP A 326 1.36 -12.29 20.64
C ASP A 326 1.30 -11.64 22.03
N GLU A 327 0.99 -12.44 23.04
CA GLU A 327 0.84 -11.97 24.42
C GLU A 327 2.13 -11.36 24.95
N GLU A 328 3.29 -11.99 24.72
CA GLU A 328 4.60 -11.52 25.20
C GLU A 328 4.90 -10.12 24.68
N LYS A 329 4.75 -9.92 23.36
CA LYS A 329 4.99 -8.63 22.73
C LYS A 329 4.03 -7.56 23.24
N VAL A 330 2.74 -7.87 23.28
CA VAL A 330 1.71 -6.90 23.72
C VAL A 330 1.93 -6.51 25.17
N GLN A 331 2.23 -7.45 26.06
CA GLN A 331 2.53 -7.17 27.46
C GLN A 331 3.77 -6.29 27.63
N ALA A 332 4.85 -6.57 26.89
CA ALA A 332 6.06 -5.75 26.93
C ALA A 332 5.78 -4.29 26.52
N ILE A 333 4.93 -4.08 25.51
CA ILE A 333 4.54 -2.73 25.08
C ILE A 333 3.68 -2.04 26.15
N VAL A 334 2.71 -2.75 26.72
CA VAL A 334 1.84 -2.24 27.78
C VAL A 334 2.68 -1.84 28.99
N ASP A 335 3.61 -2.68 29.43
CA ASP A 335 4.50 -2.41 30.57
C ASP A 335 5.38 -1.18 30.30
N GLY A 336 5.88 -1.01 29.07
CA GLY A 336 6.66 0.17 28.66
C GLY A 336 5.86 1.47 28.71
N ILE A 337 4.62 1.46 28.22
CA ILE A 337 3.72 2.63 28.29
C ILE A 337 3.36 2.93 29.74
N ASP A 338 3.05 1.94 30.55
CA ASP A 338 2.68 2.10 31.95
C ASP A 338 3.87 2.50 32.86
N ALA A 339 5.09 2.13 32.48
CA ALA A 339 6.30 2.60 33.16
C ALA A 339 6.52 4.11 32.91
N PHE A 340 6.23 4.59 31.72
CA PHE A 340 6.25 6.01 31.41
C PHE A 340 5.08 6.75 32.08
N ASP A 341 3.95 6.13 32.33
CA ASP A 341 2.73 6.69 32.94
C ASP A 341 2.23 7.98 32.28
N PRO A 342 1.83 7.95 30.97
CA PRO A 342 1.39 9.15 30.24
C PRO A 342 0.03 9.66 30.73
N ASP A 343 -0.17 10.96 30.71
CA ASP A 343 -1.46 11.60 30.95
C ASP A 343 -2.42 11.36 29.77
N VAL A 344 -1.87 11.37 28.55
CA VAL A 344 -2.59 11.16 27.30
C VAL A 344 -1.72 10.35 26.34
N ILE A 345 -2.35 9.47 25.59
CA ILE A 345 -1.75 8.75 24.48
C ILE A 345 -2.19 9.42 23.18
N VAL A 346 -1.22 9.79 22.34
CA VAL A 346 -1.44 10.26 20.98
C VAL A 346 -1.17 9.08 20.04
N ALA A 347 -2.22 8.49 19.48
CA ALA A 347 -2.12 7.47 18.45
C ALA A 347 -1.76 8.16 17.12
N PHE A 348 -0.52 8.03 16.68
CA PHE A 348 -0.04 8.62 15.45
C PHE A 348 -0.20 7.63 14.29
N GLY A 349 -1.21 7.86 13.48
CA GLY A 349 -1.75 6.95 12.48
C GLY A 349 -3.06 6.30 12.92
N GLY A 350 -3.98 6.10 11.98
CA GLY A 350 -5.19 5.31 12.17
C GLY A 350 -4.86 3.83 12.38
N SER A 351 -5.83 3.05 12.86
CA SER A 351 -5.66 1.61 13.12
C SER A 351 -4.51 1.30 14.09
N ASN A 352 -4.30 2.17 15.09
CA ASN A 352 -3.25 1.99 16.07
C ASN A 352 -3.73 1.07 17.21
N VAL A 353 -3.63 -0.25 16.96
CA VAL A 353 -4.15 -1.28 17.88
C VAL A 353 -3.59 -1.09 19.29
N VAL A 354 -2.29 -0.83 19.41
CA VAL A 354 -1.62 -0.69 20.71
C VAL A 354 -2.15 0.51 21.50
N ALA A 355 -2.31 1.66 20.86
CA ALA A 355 -2.88 2.84 21.52
C ALA A 355 -4.34 2.56 21.95
N ASP A 356 -5.11 1.88 21.11
CA ASP A 356 -6.52 1.57 21.38
C ASP A 356 -6.73 0.51 22.47
N LEU A 357 -5.73 -0.31 22.80
CA LEU A 357 -5.79 -1.15 24.01
C LEU A 357 -6.01 -0.31 25.27
N PHE A 358 -5.48 0.92 25.32
CA PHE A 358 -5.59 1.81 26.47
C PHE A 358 -6.86 2.68 26.47
N ALA A 359 -7.68 2.67 25.42
CA ALA A 359 -8.83 3.56 25.28
C ALA A 359 -9.82 3.52 26.46
N GLY A 360 -9.94 2.38 27.17
CA GLY A 360 -10.78 2.22 28.36
C GLY A 360 -10.14 2.68 29.67
N VAL A 361 -8.84 2.95 29.71
CA VAL A 361 -8.09 3.26 30.95
C VAL A 361 -7.32 4.56 30.90
N ARG A 362 -7.01 5.08 29.70
CA ARG A 362 -6.33 6.36 29.48
C ARG A 362 -6.98 7.14 28.35
N PRO A 363 -6.91 8.48 28.36
CA PRO A 363 -7.32 9.28 27.20
C PRO A 363 -6.44 8.95 26.00
N VAL A 364 -7.07 8.64 24.87
CA VAL A 364 -6.40 8.42 23.57
C VAL A 364 -6.93 9.43 22.57
N VAL A 365 -6.02 10.10 21.86
CA VAL A 365 -6.32 11.01 20.74
C VAL A 365 -5.71 10.39 19.47
N CYS A 366 -6.54 10.11 18.47
CA CYS A 366 -6.07 9.60 17.19
C CYS A 366 -5.77 10.75 16.24
N VAL A 367 -4.53 10.80 15.76
CA VAL A 367 -4.07 11.72 14.71
C VAL A 367 -3.84 10.88 13.45
N PRO A 368 -4.80 10.83 12.49
CA PRO A 368 -4.64 10.02 11.30
C PRO A 368 -3.54 10.58 10.40
N THR A 369 -2.81 9.69 9.73
CA THR A 369 -1.75 10.06 8.77
C THR A 369 -2.21 10.07 7.31
N SER A 370 -3.51 9.87 7.10
CA SER A 370 -4.21 9.98 5.82
C SER A 370 -5.66 10.41 6.05
N SER A 371 -6.29 10.97 5.01
CA SER A 371 -7.70 11.34 5.03
C SER A 371 -8.63 10.12 5.07
N GLY A 372 -9.86 10.36 5.42
CA GLY A 372 -10.92 9.34 5.51
C GLY A 372 -11.08 8.76 6.90
N LEU A 373 -11.95 7.76 7.02
CA LEU A 373 -12.31 7.14 8.29
C LEU A 373 -11.15 6.34 8.90
N PRO A 374 -10.56 6.79 10.02
CA PRO A 374 -9.60 5.98 10.76
C PRO A 374 -10.34 4.93 11.59
N LEU A 375 -9.81 3.70 11.60
CA LEU A 375 -10.28 2.67 12.53
C LEU A 375 -9.61 2.91 13.87
N THR A 376 -10.39 3.26 14.90
CA THR A 376 -9.86 3.57 16.22
C THR A 376 -10.94 3.56 17.30
N LEU A 377 -10.54 3.22 18.53
CA LEU A 377 -11.34 3.36 19.75
C LEU A 377 -10.99 4.63 20.54
N ALA A 378 -10.11 5.48 20.01
CA ALA A 378 -9.67 6.71 20.64
C ALA A 378 -10.85 7.60 21.06
N ARG A 379 -10.68 8.34 22.16
CA ARG A 379 -11.70 9.25 22.71
C ARG A 379 -11.98 10.42 21.77
N LEU A 380 -10.93 10.93 21.11
CA LEU A 380 -11.05 11.94 20.04
C LEU A 380 -10.36 11.45 18.78
N VAL A 381 -10.98 11.75 17.65
CA VAL A 381 -10.49 11.42 16.30
C VAL A 381 -10.29 12.74 15.56
N LEU A 382 -9.05 13.03 15.19
CA LEU A 382 -8.73 14.27 14.50
C LEU A 382 -8.88 14.12 12.99
N GLY A 383 -9.26 15.18 12.29
CA GLY A 383 -9.25 15.24 10.84
C GLY A 383 -7.83 15.24 10.28
N TYR A 384 -7.65 14.75 9.07
CA TYR A 384 -6.37 14.86 8.37
C TYR A 384 -6.07 16.30 7.95
N GLY A 385 -7.11 17.07 7.62
CA GLY A 385 -7.06 18.49 7.31
C GLY A 385 -8.34 19.18 7.80
N GLU A 386 -8.37 20.52 7.84
CA GLU A 386 -9.56 21.25 8.26
C GLU A 386 -10.78 20.99 7.37
N ALA A 387 -10.55 20.69 6.08
CA ALA A 387 -11.59 20.33 5.13
C ALA A 387 -12.00 18.86 5.21
N ASP A 388 -11.29 18.03 5.97
CA ASP A 388 -11.71 16.66 6.24
C ASP A 388 -12.96 16.67 7.12
N SER A 389 -13.86 15.72 6.91
CA SER A 389 -15.13 15.69 7.61
C SER A 389 -15.53 14.27 7.97
N ALA A 390 -16.34 14.16 9.02
CA ALA A 390 -16.95 12.90 9.43
C ALA A 390 -18.27 12.60 8.71
N ALA A 391 -18.60 13.30 7.64
CA ALA A 391 -19.82 13.06 6.88
C ALA A 391 -19.87 11.63 6.32
N GLY A 392 -20.94 10.91 6.61
CA GLY A 392 -21.11 9.51 6.21
C GLY A 392 -20.39 8.50 7.12
N TRP A 393 -19.67 8.94 8.17
CA TRP A 393 -19.08 8.03 9.15
C TRP A 393 -20.13 7.49 10.14
N PRO A 394 -19.85 6.31 10.76
CA PRO A 394 -20.70 5.82 11.85
C PRO A 394 -20.84 6.86 12.96
N ALA A 395 -22.04 6.99 13.52
CA ALA A 395 -22.37 8.05 14.47
C ALA A 395 -21.46 8.07 15.72
N ASP A 396 -21.01 6.91 16.17
CA ASP A 396 -20.10 6.78 17.31
C ASP A 396 -18.69 7.33 17.02
N VAL A 397 -18.24 7.28 15.77
CA VAL A 397 -16.96 7.90 15.34
C VAL A 397 -17.16 9.37 15.04
N ALA A 398 -18.21 9.74 14.32
CA ALA A 398 -18.53 11.11 13.96
C ALA A 398 -18.65 12.02 15.19
N GLY A 399 -19.25 11.53 16.29
CA GLY A 399 -19.38 12.26 17.55
C GLY A 399 -18.04 12.58 18.24
N ARG A 400 -16.99 11.81 17.95
CA ARG A 400 -15.63 11.97 18.49
C ARG A 400 -14.70 12.76 17.58
N PHE A 401 -15.15 13.12 16.38
CA PHE A 401 -14.38 13.84 15.38
C PHE A 401 -14.10 15.29 15.79
N ARG A 402 -12.89 15.76 15.51
CA ARG A 402 -12.48 17.16 15.67
C ARG A 402 -11.73 17.63 14.43
N PRO A 403 -12.03 18.81 13.89
CA PRO A 403 -11.27 19.40 12.78
C PRO A 403 -9.80 19.59 13.18
N PHE A 404 -8.90 19.24 12.29
CA PHE A 404 -7.47 19.36 12.54
C PHE A 404 -6.72 19.66 11.25
N SER A 405 -5.67 20.46 11.33
CA SER A 405 -4.74 20.70 10.24
C SER A 405 -3.35 20.26 10.71
N PHE A 406 -2.71 19.41 9.93
CA PHE A 406 -1.40 18.86 10.28
C PHE A 406 -0.29 19.90 10.38
N GLY A 407 -0.36 20.98 9.60
CA GLY A 407 0.80 21.80 9.31
C GLY A 407 1.90 21.00 8.59
N TRP A 408 2.87 21.66 8.01
CA TRP A 408 3.91 21.00 7.23
C TRP A 408 5.27 21.64 7.47
N THR A 409 6.26 20.82 7.84
CA THR A 409 7.65 21.26 7.90
C THR A 409 8.29 20.99 6.54
N LEU A 410 8.74 22.06 5.89
CA LEU A 410 9.39 21.94 4.58
C LEU A 410 10.79 21.35 4.75
N PRO A 411 11.20 20.40 3.89
CA PRO A 411 12.60 20.01 3.81
C PRO A 411 13.46 21.21 3.42
N GLN A 412 14.73 21.18 3.78
CA GLN A 412 15.65 22.26 3.38
C GLN A 412 15.71 22.32 1.85
N GLY A 413 15.54 23.52 1.28
CA GLY A 413 15.70 23.73 -0.16
C GLY A 413 17.17 23.74 -0.55
N GLY A 414 17.50 23.07 -1.64
CA GLY A 414 18.80 23.13 -2.26
C GLY A 414 19.04 24.39 -3.08
N ALA A 415 20.23 24.49 -3.68
CA ALA A 415 20.56 25.53 -4.68
C ALA A 415 19.62 25.45 -5.88
N ALA A 416 19.48 26.54 -6.60
CA ALA A 416 18.68 26.57 -7.84
C ALA A 416 19.25 25.55 -8.83
N ARG A 417 18.37 24.70 -9.37
CA ARG A 417 18.67 23.67 -10.38
C ARG A 417 17.96 23.99 -11.69
N SER A 418 18.52 23.54 -12.80
CA SER A 418 17.94 23.58 -14.13
C SER A 418 17.23 22.26 -14.46
N ARG A 419 16.45 22.23 -15.55
CA ARG A 419 15.87 20.98 -16.07
C ARG A 419 16.93 19.93 -16.43
N ALA A 420 18.06 20.40 -16.96
CA ALA A 420 19.19 19.53 -17.32
C ALA A 420 19.77 18.79 -16.12
N ASP A 421 19.77 19.40 -14.91
CA ASP A 421 20.23 18.76 -13.68
C ASP A 421 19.33 17.59 -13.24
N PHE A 422 18.12 17.50 -13.78
CA PHE A 422 17.19 16.38 -13.61
C PHE A 422 17.12 15.48 -14.86
N GLY A 423 17.98 15.71 -15.86
CA GLY A 423 17.96 14.99 -17.11
C GLY A 423 16.70 15.25 -17.96
N ILE A 424 15.97 16.34 -17.69
CA ILE A 424 14.77 16.70 -18.43
C ILE A 424 15.19 17.59 -19.63
N PRO A 425 14.96 17.15 -20.88
CA PRO A 425 15.29 17.95 -22.04
C PRO A 425 14.44 19.23 -22.10
N ASP A 426 15.05 20.33 -22.54
CA ASP A 426 14.29 21.54 -22.87
C ASP A 426 13.46 21.32 -24.13
N ALA A 427 12.24 21.84 -24.14
CA ALA A 427 11.35 21.84 -25.30
C ALA A 427 11.31 23.26 -25.87
N GLY A 428 12.12 23.51 -26.92
CA GLY A 428 12.20 24.82 -27.57
C GLY A 428 12.98 25.90 -26.80
N PRO A 429 13.10 27.13 -27.37
CA PRO A 429 13.93 28.20 -26.83
C PRO A 429 13.51 28.75 -25.48
N GLU A 430 12.24 28.58 -25.07
CA GLU A 430 11.69 29.04 -23.79
C GLU A 430 11.37 27.89 -22.82
N GLY A 431 11.76 26.63 -23.14
CA GLY A 431 11.50 25.45 -22.33
C GLY A 431 10.01 25.22 -22.07
N GLY A 432 9.28 24.55 -22.97
CA GLY A 432 7.82 24.36 -22.91
C GLY A 432 7.27 23.91 -21.55
N PRO A 433 5.96 23.81 -21.35
CA PRO A 433 5.35 23.46 -20.07
C PRO A 433 5.88 22.15 -19.50
N LEU A 434 6.24 22.14 -18.22
CA LEU A 434 6.65 20.94 -17.49
C LEU A 434 5.60 20.61 -16.44
N PHE A 435 5.03 19.43 -16.51
CA PHE A 435 4.18 18.88 -15.47
C PHE A 435 4.94 17.86 -14.65
N VAL A 436 4.64 17.77 -13.36
CA VAL A 436 5.29 16.82 -12.45
C VAL A 436 4.27 16.00 -11.69
N THR A 437 4.57 14.72 -11.49
CA THR A 437 3.83 13.82 -10.60
C THR A 437 4.82 13.25 -9.59
N VAL A 438 4.58 13.45 -8.30
CA VAL A 438 5.52 13.08 -7.23
C VAL A 438 4.88 12.12 -6.24
N GLY A 439 5.57 11.01 -5.95
CA GLY A 439 5.09 10.02 -4.98
C GLY A 439 6.00 8.80 -4.86
N ASN A 440 5.96 8.14 -3.69
CA ASN A 440 6.80 6.97 -3.43
C ASN A 440 6.20 5.64 -3.92
N ARG A 441 4.98 5.66 -4.49
CA ARG A 441 4.24 4.46 -4.94
C ARG A 441 3.65 4.65 -6.34
N LEU A 442 4.34 5.39 -7.19
CA LEU A 442 3.85 5.72 -8.54
C LEU A 442 3.67 4.49 -9.42
N ASP A 443 4.37 3.39 -9.12
CA ASP A 443 4.15 2.11 -9.79
C ASP A 443 2.72 1.57 -9.62
N GLN A 444 2.09 1.83 -8.49
CA GLN A 444 0.71 1.44 -8.20
C GLN A 444 -0.28 2.57 -8.52
N GLU A 445 0.10 3.82 -8.18
CA GLU A 445 -0.80 4.97 -8.21
C GLU A 445 -1.00 5.57 -9.62
N ALA A 446 0.03 5.50 -10.50
CA ALA A 446 -0.09 5.94 -11.89
C ALA A 446 -0.67 4.82 -12.77
N GLY A 447 -1.95 4.52 -12.60
CA GLY A 447 -2.67 3.48 -13.34
C GLY A 447 -2.86 3.80 -14.83
N PRO A 448 -3.36 2.82 -15.63
CA PRO A 448 -3.59 2.98 -17.06
C PRO A 448 -4.48 4.19 -17.41
N GLU A 449 -5.51 4.45 -16.60
CA GLU A 449 -6.45 5.56 -16.78
C GLU A 449 -5.73 6.91 -16.67
N PHE A 450 -4.88 7.08 -15.65
CA PHE A 450 -4.09 8.30 -15.49
C PHE A 450 -3.07 8.47 -16.61
N LEU A 451 -2.42 7.39 -17.04
CA LEU A 451 -1.48 7.44 -18.17
C LEU A 451 -2.18 7.82 -19.49
N ALA A 452 -3.38 7.30 -19.74
CA ALA A 452 -4.18 7.69 -20.90
C ALA A 452 -4.60 9.17 -20.86
N LEU A 453 -4.93 9.68 -19.67
CA LEU A 453 -5.25 11.09 -19.45
C LEU A 453 -4.04 12.00 -19.74
N LEU A 454 -2.83 11.59 -19.35
CA LEU A 454 -1.60 12.31 -19.69
C LEU A 454 -1.29 12.29 -21.20
N ASP A 455 -1.54 11.18 -21.88
CA ASP A 455 -1.42 11.11 -23.35
C ASP A 455 -2.37 12.11 -24.02
N GLY A 456 -3.63 12.20 -23.56
CA GLY A 456 -4.60 13.18 -24.04
C GLY A 456 -4.19 14.63 -23.75
N LEU A 457 -3.60 14.91 -22.60
CA LEU A 457 -3.03 16.22 -22.26
C LEU A 457 -1.89 16.60 -23.21
N LEU A 458 -0.96 15.67 -23.45
CA LEU A 458 0.18 15.89 -24.31
C LEU A 458 -0.19 16.04 -25.79
N ASP A 459 -1.27 15.42 -26.26
CA ASP A 459 -1.82 15.66 -27.61
C ASP A 459 -2.27 17.12 -27.79
N ARG A 460 -2.83 17.74 -26.75
CA ARG A 460 -3.26 19.15 -26.75
C ARG A 460 -2.11 20.14 -26.56
N LEU A 461 -0.99 19.71 -26.02
CA LEU A 461 0.19 20.55 -25.70
C LEU A 461 1.46 19.93 -26.31
N PRO A 462 1.76 20.20 -27.60
CA PRO A 462 2.89 19.58 -28.31
C PRO A 462 4.25 19.79 -27.66
N ASP A 463 4.47 20.93 -27.00
CA ASP A 463 5.74 21.30 -26.37
C ASP A 463 5.82 20.92 -24.88
N ALA A 464 4.75 20.34 -24.31
CA ALA A 464 4.72 19.97 -22.93
C ALA A 464 5.46 18.65 -22.66
N ARG A 465 5.97 18.54 -21.43
CA ARG A 465 6.60 17.32 -20.88
C ARG A 465 6.00 16.95 -19.53
N VAL A 466 6.08 15.67 -19.19
CA VAL A 466 5.68 15.14 -17.88
C VAL A 466 6.85 14.41 -17.25
N ALA A 467 7.14 14.71 -15.98
CA ALA A 467 8.17 14.04 -15.21
C ALA A 467 7.56 13.37 -13.97
N PHE A 468 7.92 12.13 -13.72
CA PHE A 468 7.55 11.36 -12.54
C PHE A 468 8.74 11.26 -11.59
N ALA A 469 8.58 11.68 -10.33
CA ALA A 469 9.62 11.64 -9.31
C ALA A 469 9.19 10.80 -8.10
N GLY A 470 10.02 9.83 -7.71
CA GLY A 470 9.79 8.95 -6.56
C GLY A 470 9.92 7.46 -6.88
N GLY A 471 9.06 6.61 -6.32
CA GLY A 471 9.09 5.16 -6.54
C GLY A 471 8.54 4.77 -7.92
N VAL A 472 9.44 4.43 -8.85
CA VAL A 472 9.15 4.23 -10.28
C VAL A 472 9.95 3.03 -10.84
N GLU A 473 9.83 1.85 -10.27
CA GLU A 473 10.55 0.65 -10.71
C GLU A 473 9.96 0.06 -12.01
N SER A 474 8.64 -0.16 -12.05
CA SER A 474 7.93 -0.74 -13.18
C SER A 474 7.31 0.30 -14.13
N LEU A 475 7.12 1.52 -13.65
CA LEU A 475 6.51 2.62 -14.41
C LEU A 475 7.23 2.92 -15.73
N PRO A 476 8.57 2.93 -15.84
CA PRO A 476 9.26 3.20 -17.09
C PRO A 476 8.82 2.31 -18.27
N GLY A 477 8.57 1.02 -18.01
CA GLY A 477 8.07 0.09 -19.03
C GLY A 477 6.67 0.46 -19.54
N ARG A 478 5.79 0.96 -18.66
CA ARG A 478 4.44 1.42 -19.04
C ARG A 478 4.47 2.76 -19.77
N LEU A 479 5.37 3.66 -19.37
CA LEU A 479 5.56 4.95 -20.04
C LEU A 479 6.04 4.78 -21.48
N ALA A 480 6.89 3.78 -21.75
CA ALA A 480 7.37 3.46 -23.10
C ALA A 480 6.25 3.05 -24.07
N GLY A 481 5.11 2.56 -23.55
CA GLY A 481 3.93 2.19 -24.34
C GLY A 481 3.00 3.36 -24.69
N LEU A 482 3.24 4.57 -24.19
CA LEU A 482 2.42 5.75 -24.47
C LEU A 482 2.68 6.28 -25.89
N ARG A 483 1.68 6.88 -26.53
CA ARG A 483 1.81 7.56 -27.82
C ARG A 483 2.83 8.71 -27.74
N ASN A 484 2.86 9.38 -26.60
CA ASN A 484 3.73 10.51 -26.31
C ASN A 484 4.95 10.14 -25.46
N ALA A 485 5.40 8.88 -25.48
CA ALA A 485 6.48 8.33 -24.65
C ALA A 485 7.76 9.20 -24.62
N GLY A 486 8.15 9.81 -25.76
CA GLY A 486 9.33 10.70 -25.85
C GLY A 486 9.23 12.00 -25.04
N ARG A 487 8.05 12.31 -24.48
CA ARG A 487 7.78 13.52 -23.70
C ARG A 487 7.44 13.21 -22.23
N VAL A 488 7.51 11.93 -21.83
CA VAL A 488 7.23 11.48 -20.47
C VAL A 488 8.48 10.80 -19.92
N GLN A 489 8.86 11.15 -18.70
CA GLN A 489 10.10 10.66 -18.10
C GLN A 489 9.90 10.24 -16.64
N ALA A 490 10.47 9.10 -16.27
CA ALA A 490 10.62 8.67 -14.88
C ALA A 490 12.01 9.08 -14.38
N LEU A 491 12.06 9.92 -13.33
CA LEU A 491 13.29 10.45 -12.76
C LEU A 491 13.84 9.55 -11.64
N GLY A 492 13.02 8.63 -11.09
CA GLY A 492 13.36 7.92 -9.88
C GLY A 492 13.30 8.82 -8.64
N HIS A 493 14.06 8.46 -7.62
CA HIS A 493 14.14 9.26 -6.40
C HIS A 493 14.81 10.61 -6.66
N VAL A 494 14.22 11.68 -6.14
CA VAL A 494 14.70 13.06 -6.27
C VAL A 494 14.88 13.65 -4.86
N ASP A 495 16.13 13.90 -4.46
CA ASP A 495 16.46 14.44 -3.13
C ASP A 495 15.92 15.87 -2.92
N ASP A 496 16.03 16.72 -3.93
CA ASP A 496 15.54 18.10 -3.90
C ASP A 496 14.30 18.27 -4.78
N VAL A 497 13.18 17.72 -4.32
CA VAL A 497 11.89 17.83 -5.00
C VAL A 497 11.41 19.29 -5.11
N ARG A 498 11.82 20.16 -4.16
CA ARG A 498 11.45 21.57 -4.19
C ARG A 498 12.04 22.30 -5.40
N SER A 499 13.29 22.02 -5.76
CA SER A 499 13.88 22.57 -6.99
C SER A 499 13.16 22.06 -8.25
N LEU A 500 12.72 20.80 -8.27
CA LEU A 500 11.90 20.28 -9.37
C LEU A 500 10.55 21.03 -9.47
N TYR A 501 9.89 21.29 -8.35
CA TYR A 501 8.63 22.05 -8.34
C TYR A 501 8.77 23.48 -8.87
N ARG A 502 9.89 24.16 -8.60
CA ARG A 502 10.14 25.51 -9.13
C ARG A 502 10.28 25.55 -10.65
N LEU A 503 10.63 24.44 -11.29
CA LEU A 503 10.76 24.31 -12.74
C LEU A 503 9.44 23.92 -13.42
N ALA A 504 8.44 23.50 -12.65
CA ALA A 504 7.21 22.94 -13.17
C ALA A 504 6.12 24.01 -13.39
N THR A 505 5.21 23.71 -14.30
CA THR A 505 4.01 24.49 -14.60
C THR A 505 2.86 24.13 -13.65
N ALA A 506 2.70 22.84 -13.36
CA ALA A 506 1.75 22.32 -12.38
C ALA A 506 2.17 20.93 -11.88
N CYS A 507 1.68 20.59 -10.69
CA CYS A 507 1.74 19.24 -10.13
C CYS A 507 0.44 18.50 -10.48
N LEU A 508 0.54 17.37 -11.20
CA LEU A 508 -0.58 16.53 -11.59
C LEU A 508 -0.69 15.36 -10.63
N ASN A 509 -1.85 15.21 -10.01
CA ASN A 509 -2.06 14.16 -9.03
C ASN A 509 -2.96 13.05 -9.59
N PRO A 510 -2.49 11.77 -9.65
CA PRO A 510 -3.34 10.63 -10.00
C PRO A 510 -4.42 10.40 -8.93
N HIS A 511 -5.41 9.57 -9.24
CA HIS A 511 -6.35 9.08 -8.23
C HIS A 511 -5.61 8.23 -7.19
N ARG A 512 -5.45 8.75 -5.97
CA ARG A 512 -4.79 8.05 -4.87
C ARG A 512 -5.26 8.56 -3.50
N GLN A 513 -5.11 7.74 -2.48
CA GLN A 513 -5.43 8.11 -1.12
C GLN A 513 -4.37 9.02 -0.50
N GLY A 514 -3.08 8.74 -0.72
CA GLY A 514 -1.95 9.47 -0.15
C GLY A 514 -1.50 10.69 -0.98
N GLY A 515 -0.32 11.22 -0.63
CA GLY A 515 0.34 12.30 -1.40
C GLY A 515 0.15 13.71 -0.85
N GLY A 516 -0.49 13.87 0.32
CA GLY A 516 -0.72 15.19 0.93
C GLY A 516 0.56 15.99 1.16
N GLY A 517 1.66 15.35 1.55
CA GLY A 517 2.97 16.00 1.70
C GLY A 517 3.52 16.55 0.37
N SER A 518 3.43 15.78 -0.72
CA SER A 518 3.85 16.26 -2.04
C SER A 518 3.05 17.49 -2.48
N ALA A 519 1.74 17.51 -2.21
CA ALA A 519 0.89 18.66 -2.49
C ALA A 519 1.29 19.87 -1.64
N ALA A 520 1.52 19.70 -0.34
CA ALA A 520 1.94 20.77 0.54
C ALA A 520 3.25 21.41 0.07
N PHE A 521 4.23 20.61 -0.34
CA PHE A 521 5.51 21.10 -0.83
C PHE A 521 5.39 21.81 -2.18
N ALA A 522 4.52 21.32 -3.09
CA ALA A 522 4.21 22.01 -4.33
C ALA A 522 3.59 23.39 -4.06
N LEU A 523 2.58 23.46 -3.19
CA LEU A 523 1.93 24.71 -2.80
C LEU A 523 2.89 25.71 -2.17
N ALA A 524 3.86 25.24 -1.37
CA ALA A 524 4.88 26.08 -0.75
C ALA A 524 5.77 26.79 -1.78
N GLU A 525 6.08 26.11 -2.89
CA GLU A 525 6.83 26.70 -4.00
C GLU A 525 5.94 27.56 -4.93
N GLY A 526 4.65 27.66 -4.63
CA GLY A 526 3.67 28.35 -5.47
C GLY A 526 3.31 27.57 -6.73
N LEU A 527 3.54 26.26 -6.75
CA LEU A 527 3.17 25.40 -7.86
C LEU A 527 1.69 24.99 -7.75
N PRO A 528 0.85 25.32 -8.73
CA PRO A 528 -0.54 24.87 -8.75
C PRO A 528 -0.63 23.36 -8.81
N VAL A 529 -1.60 22.80 -8.07
CA VAL A 529 -1.90 21.37 -8.09
C VAL A 529 -3.17 21.14 -8.91
N VAL A 530 -3.19 20.09 -9.73
CA VAL A 530 -4.41 19.60 -10.38
C VAL A 530 -4.75 18.23 -9.82
N THR A 531 -5.91 18.09 -9.19
CA THR A 531 -6.33 16.87 -8.53
C THR A 531 -7.84 16.68 -8.61
N HIS A 532 -8.29 15.44 -8.58
CA HIS A 532 -9.71 15.16 -8.37
C HIS A 532 -10.12 15.45 -6.92
N ALA A 533 -11.41 15.65 -6.67
CA ALA A 533 -11.96 16.00 -5.35
C ALA A 533 -11.99 14.81 -4.37
N ALA A 534 -10.88 14.07 -4.26
CA ALA A 534 -10.75 12.91 -3.39
C ALA A 534 -9.31 12.74 -2.88
N GLY A 535 -9.15 12.10 -1.72
CA GLY A 535 -7.88 11.77 -1.12
C GLY A 535 -7.14 12.95 -0.48
N ASP A 536 -5.97 12.65 0.05
CA ASP A 536 -5.16 13.58 0.86
C ASP A 536 -4.75 14.85 0.10
N VAL A 537 -4.42 14.70 -1.18
CA VAL A 537 -3.99 15.82 -2.02
C VAL A 537 -5.10 16.85 -2.17
N SER A 538 -6.35 16.40 -2.38
CA SER A 538 -7.51 17.29 -2.48
C SER A 538 -7.75 18.08 -1.19
N ILE A 539 -7.63 17.43 -0.04
CA ILE A 539 -7.81 18.08 1.27
C ILE A 539 -6.71 19.11 1.52
N VAL A 540 -5.46 18.77 1.24
CA VAL A 540 -4.32 19.68 1.44
C VAL A 540 -4.36 20.84 0.45
N ALA A 541 -4.56 20.56 -0.84
CA ALA A 541 -4.61 21.59 -1.86
C ALA A 541 -5.85 22.50 -1.73
N GLY A 542 -6.96 21.93 -1.29
CA GLY A 542 -8.23 22.62 -1.12
C GLY A 542 -9.06 22.70 -2.41
N PRO A 543 -10.32 23.15 -2.31
CA PRO A 543 -11.30 23.08 -3.39
C PRO A 543 -10.93 23.92 -4.63
N ALA A 544 -10.10 24.94 -4.50
CA ALA A 544 -9.64 25.74 -5.62
C ALA A 544 -8.82 24.95 -6.65
N PHE A 545 -8.18 23.86 -6.21
CA PHE A 545 -7.31 23.00 -7.01
C PHE A 545 -7.96 21.67 -7.39
N ALA A 546 -9.11 21.35 -6.80
CA ALA A 546 -9.86 20.15 -7.11
C ALA A 546 -10.72 20.34 -8.37
N VAL A 547 -10.85 19.26 -9.15
CA VAL A 547 -11.68 19.20 -10.36
C VAL A 547 -12.67 18.06 -10.27
N ALA A 548 -13.77 18.17 -11.04
CA ALA A 548 -14.88 17.24 -10.95
C ALA A 548 -14.62 15.91 -11.66
N ASP A 549 -13.92 15.95 -12.80
CA ASP A 549 -13.73 14.81 -13.70
C ASP A 549 -12.44 14.95 -14.53
N ASP A 550 -12.15 13.93 -15.33
CA ASP A 550 -10.97 13.85 -16.19
C ASP A 550 -10.91 14.95 -17.27
N ALA A 551 -12.05 15.35 -17.82
CA ALA A 551 -12.11 16.42 -18.79
C ALA A 551 -11.69 17.76 -18.17
N ALA A 552 -12.26 18.07 -16.99
CA ALA A 552 -11.89 19.25 -16.21
C ALA A 552 -10.42 19.20 -15.74
N PHE A 553 -9.87 18.00 -15.48
CA PHE A 553 -8.46 17.82 -15.15
C PHE A 553 -7.55 18.26 -16.29
N VAL A 554 -7.80 17.74 -17.49
CA VAL A 554 -7.04 18.11 -18.69
C VAL A 554 -7.21 19.59 -19.02
N ASP A 555 -8.44 20.12 -18.99
CA ASP A 555 -8.72 21.53 -19.27
C ASP A 555 -7.98 22.47 -18.30
N ARG A 556 -7.95 22.12 -17.00
CA ARG A 556 -7.20 22.88 -16.00
C ARG A 556 -5.71 22.86 -16.26
N ALA A 557 -5.13 21.71 -16.60
CA ALA A 557 -3.71 21.59 -16.92
C ALA A 557 -3.35 22.38 -18.19
N VAL A 558 -4.20 22.34 -19.23
CA VAL A 558 -4.02 23.14 -20.45
C VAL A 558 -4.09 24.63 -20.14
N ALA A 559 -5.07 25.08 -19.37
CA ALA A 559 -5.18 26.49 -18.98
C ALA A 559 -3.94 26.99 -18.23
N LEU A 560 -3.41 26.18 -17.30
CA LEU A 560 -2.16 26.49 -16.58
C LEU A 560 -0.94 26.59 -17.52
N ALA A 561 -0.93 25.83 -18.61
CA ALA A 561 0.15 25.85 -19.59
C ALA A 561 0.07 27.05 -20.55
N THR A 562 -1.14 27.44 -20.98
CA THR A 562 -1.36 28.37 -22.08
C THR A 562 -1.77 29.77 -21.63
N ASP A 563 -2.32 29.93 -20.44
CA ASP A 563 -2.72 31.24 -19.91
C ASP A 563 -1.80 31.64 -18.73
N ALA A 564 -0.87 32.55 -19.03
CA ALA A 564 0.10 33.05 -18.05
C ALA A 564 -0.56 33.81 -16.90
N ALA A 565 -1.63 34.56 -17.15
CA ALA A 565 -2.34 35.31 -16.12
C ALA A 565 -3.08 34.36 -15.16
N PHE A 566 -3.75 33.34 -15.71
CA PHE A 566 -4.38 32.29 -14.91
C PHE A 566 -3.36 31.52 -14.08
N ARG A 567 -2.23 31.15 -14.68
CA ARG A 567 -1.15 30.46 -13.96
C ARG A 567 -0.62 31.28 -12.78
N GLU A 568 -0.36 32.58 -12.97
CA GLU A 568 0.11 33.46 -11.88
C GLU A 568 -0.93 33.60 -10.76
N GLN A 569 -2.21 33.74 -11.14
CA GLN A 569 -3.30 33.74 -10.16
C GLN A 569 -3.33 32.44 -9.34
N GLN A 570 -3.18 31.29 -9.99
CA GLN A 570 -3.17 29.99 -9.32
C GLN A 570 -1.90 29.80 -8.48
N SER A 571 -0.77 30.32 -8.90
CA SER A 571 0.47 30.35 -8.12
C SER A 571 0.34 31.18 -6.83
N ALA A 572 -0.30 32.34 -6.92
CA ALA A 572 -0.61 33.16 -5.74
C ALA A 572 -1.57 32.43 -4.79
N ALA A 573 -2.59 31.77 -5.33
CA ALA A 573 -3.53 30.94 -4.56
C ALA A 573 -2.83 29.75 -3.88
N ALA A 574 -1.87 29.11 -4.55
CA ALA A 574 -1.07 28.03 -3.99
C ALA A 574 -0.25 28.48 -2.78
N ARG A 575 0.47 29.59 -2.88
CA ARG A 575 1.22 30.19 -1.76
C ARG A 575 0.31 30.57 -0.60
N ALA A 576 -0.83 31.19 -0.87
CA ALA A 576 -1.82 31.54 0.13
C ALA A 576 -2.39 30.30 0.85
N ARG A 577 -2.68 29.23 0.08
CA ARG A 577 -3.13 27.95 0.63
C ARG A 577 -2.08 27.31 1.53
N PHE A 578 -0.81 27.29 1.12
CA PHE A 578 0.26 26.77 1.97
C PHE A 578 0.40 27.57 3.27
N THR A 579 0.27 28.90 3.23
CA THR A 579 0.26 29.72 4.45
C THR A 579 -0.84 29.30 5.42
N ALA A 580 -2.01 28.93 4.91
CA ALA A 580 -3.13 28.48 5.75
C ALA A 580 -2.93 27.08 6.34
N VAL A 581 -2.31 26.15 5.60
CA VAL A 581 -2.16 24.74 6.03
C VAL A 581 -0.77 24.42 6.59
N GLY A 582 0.22 25.30 6.44
CA GLY A 582 1.62 25.07 6.78
C GLY A 582 1.99 25.33 8.24
N ASP A 583 1.08 25.90 9.06
CA ASP A 583 1.38 26.26 10.46
C ASP A 583 1.55 25.02 11.35
N ARG A 584 2.75 24.48 11.38
CA ARG A 584 3.09 23.30 12.19
C ARG A 584 3.02 23.61 13.70
N ARG A 585 3.44 24.81 14.13
CA ARG A 585 3.39 25.18 15.53
C ARG A 585 1.96 25.27 16.05
N GLY A 586 1.09 25.96 15.31
CA GLY A 586 -0.34 26.03 15.61
C GLY A 586 -1.03 24.67 15.60
N SER A 587 -0.59 23.74 14.72
CA SER A 587 -1.05 22.34 14.74
C SER A 587 -0.72 21.64 16.06
N VAL A 588 0.51 21.77 16.55
CA VAL A 588 0.92 21.18 17.84
C VAL A 588 0.15 21.79 19.00
N GLU A 589 -0.06 23.11 18.99
CA GLU A 589 -0.85 23.80 20.01
C GLU A 589 -2.30 23.29 20.03
N ARG A 590 -2.91 23.12 18.87
CA ARG A 590 -4.27 22.57 18.71
C ARG A 590 -4.34 21.11 19.17
N LEU A 591 -3.34 20.28 18.83
CA LEU A 591 -3.25 18.90 19.33
C LEU A 591 -3.21 18.87 20.86
N LEU A 592 -2.40 19.75 21.49
CA LEU A 592 -2.33 19.84 22.95
C LEU A 592 -3.67 20.32 23.58
N ALA A 593 -4.43 21.16 22.89
CA ALA A 593 -5.79 21.53 23.31
C ALA A 593 -6.73 20.31 23.27
N TYR A 594 -6.68 19.49 22.22
CA TYR A 594 -7.46 18.25 22.13
C TYR A 594 -7.00 17.19 23.14
N CYS A 595 -5.70 17.15 23.47
CA CYS A 595 -5.23 16.29 24.56
C CYS A 595 -5.85 16.67 25.91
N ARG A 596 -5.99 17.97 26.20
CA ARG A 596 -6.69 18.46 27.41
C ARG A 596 -8.18 18.15 27.38
N GLU A 597 -8.84 18.33 26.24
CA GLU A 597 -10.24 17.95 26.04
C GLU A 597 -10.45 16.45 26.30
N ALA A 598 -9.59 15.60 25.73
CA ALA A 598 -9.67 14.16 25.91
C ALA A 598 -9.43 13.73 27.37
N GLN A 599 -8.65 14.47 28.14
CA GLN A 599 -8.42 14.19 29.56
C GLN A 599 -9.62 14.57 30.42
N SER A 600 -10.37 15.61 30.03
CA SER A 600 -11.48 16.15 30.83
C SER A 600 -12.83 15.46 30.52
N ALA A 601 -12.97 14.81 29.37
CA ALA A 601 -14.15 14.07 28.94
C ALA A 601 -14.17 12.65 29.51
#